data_d5599f615a96d47e565442674cec09d9
#
_entry.id   d5599f615a96d47e565442674cec09d9
#
_cell.length_a   1.000
_cell.length_b   1.000
_cell.length_c   1.000
_cell.angle_alpha   90.00
_cell.angle_beta   90.00
_cell.angle_gamma   90.00
#
_symmetry.space_group_name_H-M   'P 1'
#
loop_
_entity.id
_entity.type
_entity.pdbx_description
1 polymer ?
#
loop_
_entity_poly.entity_id
_entity_poly.type
_entity_poly.pdbx_seq_one_letter_code
_entity_poly.pdbx_strand_id
1 'polypeptide(L)'
;MAKLFSSIILVSLIICASVRDSYAGPGIGSNLGLRSQVDAKAQGGAFQVPAELRARVNFWKDIFATYTSNQVVIHHRDFPQVRFGLLDFSNEAKTMNPVVLERYKDRIEKEALTTMRQQLTALSKGEDPKTPFQQQVVDLLRDIPGGAIKYKRLIDDDLIRTQSGIRERYAEAIRRAWRYLPVMEQIFVSEYGLPRELTRLPFIESSFDYTAYSSVGAAGIWQFMPRTARAHKMQVGRYVDERRDPIRATRAAAEYLRAAYSSLGTWPLAITSYNHGIGGVRSKVKRAGTNNLAAIIEDPRERYFGFASSNFYPEFLAALEIFQDHQKYFPEIPIEQPLRLVSVPIRSSVSANHVVRQTGVPIQALKEANYALLDPIWRGAARIPAGYVLRVPIEYQQHAERVITPENVPVRAASKTKSSGSKLPAPIEPAQADERDPRISKQRYIVQPGDSLFTISKRSGASIKKIKQANRLTSAKIMAGQIIIIP
;
A
#
# COMPACT_ATOMS: atom_id res chain seq x y z
N MET A 1 12.93 -51.86 -16.08
CA MET A 1 14.05 -50.91 -16.34
C MET A 1 13.45 -49.51 -16.44
N ALA A 2 13.38 -48.83 -15.32
CA ALA A 2 12.89 -47.46 -15.24
C ALA A 2 14.09 -46.52 -15.13
N LYS A 3 14.27 -45.67 -16.15
CA LYS A 3 15.28 -44.61 -16.12
C LYS A 3 14.72 -43.42 -15.35
N LEU A 4 15.29 -43.15 -14.20
CA LEU A 4 15.15 -41.87 -13.49
C LEU A 4 15.75 -40.76 -14.36
N PHE A 5 14.90 -39.81 -14.76
CA PHE A 5 15.33 -38.50 -15.24
C PHE A 5 15.54 -37.60 -14.02
N SER A 6 16.83 -37.41 -13.71
CA SER A 6 17.25 -36.39 -12.74
C SER A 6 17.25 -35.04 -13.47
N SER A 7 16.19 -34.25 -13.28
CA SER A 7 16.12 -32.87 -13.78
C SER A 7 17.03 -32.00 -12.92
N ILE A 8 18.22 -31.70 -13.42
CA ILE A 8 19.11 -30.69 -12.88
C ILE A 8 18.44 -29.33 -13.20
N ILE A 9 17.86 -28.69 -12.19
CA ILE A 9 17.35 -27.31 -12.31
C ILE A 9 18.58 -26.40 -12.38
N LEU A 10 18.87 -25.91 -13.58
CA LEU A 10 19.89 -24.91 -13.84
C LEU A 10 19.36 -23.55 -13.39
N VAL A 11 19.62 -23.17 -12.14
CA VAL A 11 19.39 -21.78 -11.68
C VAL A 11 20.45 -20.92 -12.35
N SER A 12 20.09 -20.23 -13.42
CA SER A 12 20.97 -19.27 -14.11
C SER A 12 21.21 -18.07 -13.20
N LEU A 13 22.31 -18.09 -12.45
CA LEU A 13 22.81 -16.95 -11.71
C LEU A 13 23.40 -15.93 -12.69
N ILE A 14 22.68 -14.86 -12.98
CA ILE A 14 23.22 -13.73 -13.75
C ILE A 14 24.02 -12.84 -12.79
N ILE A 15 25.32 -12.75 -13.02
CA ILE A 15 26.23 -11.87 -12.29
C ILE A 15 26.04 -10.45 -12.81
N CYS A 16 25.47 -9.56 -12.02
CA CYS A 16 25.46 -8.13 -12.31
C CYS A 16 26.75 -7.48 -11.81
N ALA A 17 27.62 -7.08 -12.73
CA ALA A 17 28.78 -6.24 -12.44
C ALA A 17 28.31 -4.81 -12.09
N SER A 18 28.73 -4.33 -10.94
CA SER A 18 28.45 -2.95 -10.48
C SER A 18 29.38 -1.94 -11.15
N VAL A 19 28.79 -0.99 -11.87
CA VAL A 19 29.50 0.21 -12.37
C VAL A 19 29.60 1.21 -11.22
N ARG A 20 30.80 1.66 -10.90
CA ARG A 20 31.09 2.76 -9.97
C ARG A 20 31.07 4.06 -10.75
N ASP A 21 30.23 5.00 -10.34
CA ASP A 21 30.37 6.40 -10.72
C ASP A 21 30.63 7.28 -9.49
N SER A 22 31.76 8.01 -9.57
CA SER A 22 32.24 8.97 -8.58
C SER A 22 31.71 10.36 -8.92
N TYR A 23 31.14 11.10 -7.96
CA TYR A 23 30.98 12.54 -8.10
C TYR A 23 31.32 13.29 -6.81
N ALA A 24 32.12 14.36 -6.96
CA ALA A 24 32.64 15.25 -5.96
C ALA A 24 31.66 16.40 -5.63
N GLY A 25 31.63 16.89 -4.36
CA GLY A 25 31.01 18.17 -3.98
C GLY A 25 31.99 19.35 -4.20
N PRO A 26 31.84 20.55 -3.65
CA PRO A 26 30.91 21.11 -2.65
C PRO A 26 30.41 22.56 -2.93
N GLY A 27 29.63 23.18 -2.03
CA GLY A 27 29.36 24.62 -2.05
C GLY A 27 28.52 25.15 -0.89
N ILE A 28 29.11 25.99 -0.09
CA ILE A 28 28.61 26.67 1.13
C ILE A 28 27.91 28.01 0.76
N GLY A 29 26.86 28.40 1.50
CA GLY A 29 26.48 29.81 1.56
C GLY A 29 25.09 30.19 2.05
N SER A 30 25.06 30.65 3.31
CA SER A 30 24.36 31.78 3.95
C SER A 30 22.83 31.85 4.09
N ASN A 31 22.44 32.11 5.32
CA ASN A 31 21.15 32.43 5.94
C ASN A 31 20.43 33.65 5.39
N LEU A 32 19.10 33.53 5.21
CA LEU A 32 18.14 34.63 5.33
C LEU A 32 16.69 34.11 5.58
N GLY A 33 16.09 34.53 6.70
CA GLY A 33 14.65 34.71 6.91
C GLY A 33 13.70 33.52 7.00
N LEU A 34 13.23 33.16 8.19
CA LEU A 34 12.26 32.07 8.51
C LEU A 34 10.90 32.10 7.78
N ARG A 35 10.51 33.19 7.12
CA ARG A 35 9.25 33.27 6.34
C ARG A 35 9.44 32.86 4.88
N SER A 36 10.63 32.99 4.31
CA SER A 36 10.95 32.55 2.94
C SER A 36 11.31 31.06 2.85
N GLN A 37 11.58 30.38 3.97
CA GLN A 37 11.97 28.96 3.98
C GLN A 37 10.82 28.01 3.73
N VAL A 38 9.55 28.36 4.01
CA VAL A 38 8.38 27.53 3.70
C VAL A 38 8.08 27.58 2.19
N ASP A 39 8.22 28.77 1.59
CA ASP A 39 7.91 28.98 0.15
C ASP A 39 9.05 28.50 -0.78
N ALA A 40 10.30 28.61 -0.37
CA ALA A 40 11.46 28.13 -1.15
C ALA A 40 11.65 26.61 -1.06
N LYS A 41 11.24 25.97 0.03
CA LYS A 41 11.20 24.48 0.13
C LYS A 41 10.06 23.83 -0.66
N ALA A 42 9.06 24.59 -1.06
CA ALA A 42 7.98 24.10 -1.92
C ALA A 42 8.39 23.96 -3.40
N GLN A 43 9.55 24.46 -3.80
CA GLN A 43 10.05 24.37 -5.17
C GLN A 43 11.27 23.45 -5.27
N GLY A 44 11.05 22.15 -5.44
CA GLY A 44 12.01 21.21 -6.04
C GLY A 44 13.13 20.63 -5.17
N GLY A 45 13.26 21.00 -3.87
CA GLY A 45 14.37 20.55 -3.03
C GLY A 45 14.00 19.68 -1.81
N ALA A 46 12.70 19.49 -1.53
CA ALA A 46 12.27 18.87 -0.26
C ALA A 46 12.50 17.35 -0.18
N PHE A 47 12.68 16.67 -1.32
CA PHE A 47 12.75 15.22 -1.43
C PHE A 47 14.01 14.74 -2.17
N GLN A 48 15.14 15.38 -1.91
CA GLN A 48 16.43 14.86 -2.37
C GLN A 48 16.73 13.53 -1.65
N VAL A 49 17.29 12.58 -2.41
CA VAL A 49 17.64 11.27 -1.85
C VAL A 49 18.90 11.41 -0.99
N PRO A 50 18.82 11.15 0.33
CA PRO A 50 19.99 11.10 1.17
C PRO A 50 21.00 10.05 0.68
N ALA A 51 22.30 10.32 0.82
CA ALA A 51 23.36 9.42 0.36
C ALA A 51 23.22 8.02 1.00
N GLU A 52 22.89 7.97 2.28
CA GLU A 52 22.71 6.74 3.06
C GLU A 52 21.53 5.89 2.54
N LEU A 53 20.51 6.52 1.96
CA LEU A 53 19.34 5.80 1.43
C LEU A 53 19.45 5.51 -0.08
N ARG A 54 20.45 6.04 -0.78
CA ARG A 54 20.58 5.93 -2.25
C ARG A 54 20.53 4.47 -2.73
N ALA A 55 21.27 3.59 -2.08
CA ALA A 55 21.32 2.17 -2.45
C ALA A 55 19.93 1.48 -2.30
N ARG A 56 19.18 1.82 -1.24
CA ARG A 56 17.78 1.35 -1.06
C ARG A 56 16.85 1.90 -2.12
N VAL A 57 16.95 3.19 -2.43
CA VAL A 57 16.13 3.82 -3.48
C VAL A 57 16.41 3.18 -4.83
N ASN A 58 17.66 2.91 -5.17
CA ASN A 58 18.01 2.23 -6.42
C ASN A 58 17.45 0.80 -6.48
N PHE A 59 17.46 0.06 -5.36
CA PHE A 59 16.81 -1.25 -5.30
C PHE A 59 15.30 -1.15 -5.65
N TRP A 60 14.59 -0.20 -5.06
CA TRP A 60 13.16 -0.03 -5.32
C TRP A 60 12.88 0.50 -6.74
N LYS A 61 13.77 1.33 -7.29
CA LYS A 61 13.68 1.72 -8.71
C LYS A 61 13.76 0.50 -9.64
N ASP A 62 14.65 -0.44 -9.35
CA ASP A 62 14.75 -1.66 -10.14
C ASP A 62 13.50 -2.53 -10.01
N ILE A 63 12.94 -2.66 -8.80
CA ILE A 63 11.67 -3.37 -8.57
C ILE A 63 10.51 -2.72 -9.36
N PHE A 64 10.46 -1.39 -9.41
CA PHE A 64 9.36 -0.66 -10.04
C PHE A 64 9.51 -0.52 -11.56
N ALA A 65 10.74 -0.45 -12.09
CA ALA A 65 10.97 -0.09 -13.48
C ALA A 65 11.81 -1.09 -14.30
N THR A 66 12.50 -2.04 -13.65
CA THR A 66 13.36 -2.99 -14.35
C THR A 66 12.80 -4.40 -14.31
N TYR A 67 12.49 -4.91 -13.11
CA TYR A 67 12.03 -6.29 -12.95
C TYR A 67 10.53 -6.42 -13.24
N THR A 68 10.21 -7.40 -14.08
CA THR A 68 8.83 -7.76 -14.43
C THR A 68 8.15 -8.54 -13.31
N SER A 69 6.84 -8.69 -13.37
CA SER A 69 6.08 -9.54 -12.43
C SER A 69 6.46 -11.03 -12.46
N ASN A 70 7.20 -11.46 -13.50
CA ASN A 70 7.72 -12.81 -13.61
C ASN A 70 9.14 -12.95 -13.09
N GLN A 71 9.73 -11.91 -12.56
CA GLN A 71 11.07 -11.88 -12.01
C GLN A 71 11.02 -11.60 -10.51
N VAL A 72 11.75 -12.42 -9.74
CA VAL A 72 11.76 -12.36 -8.28
C VAL A 72 13.19 -12.23 -7.79
N VAL A 73 13.51 -11.11 -7.16
CA VAL A 73 14.82 -10.83 -6.58
C VAL A 73 14.90 -11.47 -5.20
N ILE A 74 15.97 -12.24 -4.95
CA ILE A 74 16.30 -12.74 -3.61
C ILE A 74 17.31 -11.78 -3.00
N HIS A 75 17.00 -11.20 -1.83
CA HIS A 75 17.79 -10.12 -1.27
C HIS A 75 17.84 -10.17 0.27
N HIS A 76 18.76 -9.39 0.86
CA HIS A 76 18.84 -9.22 2.29
C HIS A 76 17.71 -8.33 2.81
N ARG A 77 17.02 -8.73 3.88
CA ARG A 77 15.88 -8.00 4.47
C ARG A 77 16.24 -6.57 4.89
N ASP A 78 17.35 -6.43 5.64
CA ASP A 78 17.73 -5.16 6.24
C ASP A 78 18.59 -4.29 5.30
N PHE A 79 19.20 -4.91 4.28
CA PHE A 79 20.00 -4.27 3.23
C PHE A 79 19.50 -4.70 1.86
N PRO A 80 18.34 -4.20 1.36
CA PRO A 80 17.71 -4.71 0.14
C PRO A 80 18.60 -4.63 -1.11
N GLN A 81 19.56 -3.69 -1.14
CA GLN A 81 20.55 -3.59 -2.21
C GLN A 81 21.49 -4.79 -2.30
N VAL A 82 21.63 -5.58 -1.22
CA VAL A 82 22.38 -6.84 -1.23
C VAL A 82 21.51 -7.93 -1.81
N ARG A 83 21.78 -8.28 -3.07
CA ARG A 83 20.98 -9.22 -3.88
C ARG A 83 21.72 -10.54 -3.99
N PHE A 84 21.12 -11.61 -3.53
CA PHE A 84 21.69 -12.96 -3.55
C PHE A 84 21.41 -13.70 -4.86
N GLY A 85 20.33 -13.33 -5.59
CA GLY A 85 19.97 -13.97 -6.84
C GLY A 85 18.69 -13.41 -7.45
N LEU A 86 18.39 -13.90 -8.66
CA LEU A 86 17.18 -13.60 -9.41
C LEU A 86 16.57 -14.91 -9.89
N LEU A 87 15.28 -15.10 -9.62
CA LEU A 87 14.46 -16.12 -10.23
C LEU A 87 13.70 -15.50 -11.39
N ASP A 88 13.81 -16.09 -12.59
CA ASP A 88 13.12 -15.60 -13.79
C ASP A 88 12.17 -16.68 -14.31
N PHE A 89 10.89 -16.36 -14.29
CA PHE A 89 9.79 -17.23 -14.72
C PHE A 89 9.18 -16.77 -16.06
N SER A 90 9.90 -15.94 -16.82
CA SER A 90 9.40 -15.37 -18.08
C SER A 90 9.09 -16.42 -19.14
N ASN A 91 9.78 -17.55 -19.12
CA ASN A 91 9.52 -18.66 -20.05
C ASN A 91 8.29 -19.48 -19.64
N GLU A 92 8.17 -19.80 -18.36
CA GLU A 92 7.03 -20.52 -17.80
C GLU A 92 5.73 -19.70 -17.96
N ALA A 93 5.82 -18.38 -17.82
CA ALA A 93 4.69 -17.47 -18.03
C ALA A 93 4.09 -17.49 -19.45
N LYS A 94 4.87 -17.92 -20.46
CA LYS A 94 4.39 -18.06 -21.84
C LYS A 94 3.47 -19.27 -22.05
N THR A 95 3.62 -20.30 -21.22
CA THR A 95 3.00 -21.61 -21.41
C THR A 95 2.06 -22.03 -20.30
N MET A 96 2.26 -21.51 -19.08
CA MET A 96 1.46 -21.89 -17.90
C MET A 96 0.23 -20.99 -17.76
N ASN A 97 -0.89 -21.60 -17.31
CA ASN A 97 -2.02 -20.83 -16.83
C ASN A 97 -1.60 -19.95 -15.61
N PRO A 98 -2.07 -18.70 -15.49
CA PRO A 98 -1.68 -17.77 -14.42
C PRO A 98 -1.79 -18.34 -13.00
N VAL A 99 -2.85 -19.11 -12.70
CA VAL A 99 -3.03 -19.71 -11.37
C VAL A 99 -2.00 -20.82 -11.11
N VAL A 100 -1.67 -21.60 -12.14
CA VAL A 100 -0.63 -22.65 -12.05
C VAL A 100 0.74 -22.01 -11.91
N LEU A 101 1.03 -20.95 -12.68
CA LEU A 101 2.27 -20.21 -12.63
C LEU A 101 2.52 -19.64 -11.22
N GLU A 102 1.54 -19.01 -10.58
CA GLU A 102 1.72 -18.48 -9.21
C GLU A 102 2.07 -19.57 -8.19
N ARG A 103 1.42 -20.73 -8.28
CA ARG A 103 1.76 -21.88 -7.41
C ARG A 103 3.16 -22.43 -7.70
N TYR A 104 3.56 -22.41 -8.97
CA TYR A 104 4.91 -22.83 -9.39
C TYR A 104 5.95 -21.85 -8.84
N LYS A 105 5.76 -20.54 -8.99
CA LYS A 105 6.62 -19.50 -8.41
C LYS A 105 6.78 -19.70 -6.90
N ASP A 106 5.66 -19.80 -6.16
CA ASP A 106 5.65 -20.02 -4.71
C ASP A 106 6.50 -21.23 -4.30
N ARG A 107 6.43 -22.31 -5.07
CA ARG A 107 7.20 -23.54 -4.81
C ARG A 107 8.69 -23.33 -5.05
N ILE A 108 9.06 -22.77 -6.21
CA ILE A 108 10.48 -22.54 -6.60
C ILE A 108 11.13 -21.52 -5.64
N GLU A 109 10.44 -20.47 -5.26
CA GLU A 109 10.92 -19.50 -4.25
C GLU A 109 11.25 -20.20 -2.92
N LYS A 110 10.37 -21.06 -2.42
CA LYS A 110 10.59 -21.81 -1.18
C LYS A 110 11.77 -22.78 -1.29
N GLU A 111 11.89 -23.49 -2.41
CA GLU A 111 13.00 -24.39 -2.71
C GLU A 111 14.33 -23.62 -2.76
N ALA A 112 14.37 -22.49 -3.47
CA ALA A 112 15.55 -21.63 -3.56
C ALA A 112 15.99 -21.09 -2.18
N LEU A 113 15.07 -20.56 -1.39
CA LEU A 113 15.36 -20.09 -0.04
C LEU A 113 15.87 -21.21 0.88
N THR A 114 15.32 -22.40 0.76
CA THR A 114 15.74 -23.58 1.53
C THR A 114 17.16 -23.97 1.16
N THR A 115 17.45 -24.09 -0.13
CA THR A 115 18.79 -24.42 -0.64
C THR A 115 19.83 -23.38 -0.21
N MET A 116 19.50 -22.08 -0.32
CA MET A 116 20.39 -21.01 0.13
C MET A 116 20.71 -21.13 1.62
N ARG A 117 19.70 -21.34 2.49
CA ARG A 117 19.92 -21.52 3.93
C ARG A 117 20.81 -22.73 4.24
N GLN A 118 20.61 -23.83 3.54
CA GLN A 118 21.48 -25.02 3.68
C GLN A 118 22.94 -24.70 3.31
N GLN A 119 23.18 -24.03 2.20
CA GLN A 119 24.53 -23.64 1.77
C GLN A 119 25.21 -22.67 2.76
N LEU A 120 24.43 -21.76 3.39
CA LEU A 120 24.95 -20.82 4.38
C LEU A 120 25.30 -21.48 5.72
N THR A 121 24.88 -22.71 5.96
CA THR A 121 25.13 -23.40 7.23
C THR A 121 26.62 -23.58 7.51
N ALA A 122 27.43 -23.85 6.48
CA ALA A 122 28.91 -23.97 6.63
C ALA A 122 29.53 -22.63 7.03
N LEU A 123 29.17 -21.52 6.32
CA LEU A 123 29.65 -20.18 6.64
C LEU A 123 29.23 -19.73 8.04
N SER A 124 28.06 -20.16 8.51
CA SER A 124 27.57 -19.84 9.86
C SER A 124 28.38 -20.50 10.98
N LYS A 125 29.09 -21.60 10.66
CA LYS A 125 30.02 -22.31 11.55
C LYS A 125 31.46 -21.78 11.44
N GLY A 126 31.70 -20.78 10.57
CA GLY A 126 33.03 -20.22 10.34
C GLY A 126 33.88 -21.02 9.36
N GLU A 127 33.29 -21.95 8.59
CA GLU A 127 33.98 -22.67 7.53
C GLU A 127 34.24 -21.75 6.33
N ASP A 128 35.33 -21.97 5.62
CA ASP A 128 35.64 -21.29 4.38
C ASP A 128 34.63 -21.61 3.29
N PRO A 129 34.40 -20.68 2.34
CA PRO A 129 33.46 -20.89 1.24
C PRO A 129 33.98 -22.00 0.31
N LYS A 130 33.12 -23.00 0.05
CA LYS A 130 33.43 -24.18 -0.82
C LYS A 130 32.67 -24.14 -2.15
N THR A 131 31.70 -23.25 -2.31
CA THR A 131 30.87 -23.12 -3.53
C THR A 131 30.92 -21.69 -4.07
N PRO A 132 30.70 -21.50 -5.39
CA PRO A 132 30.63 -20.16 -5.98
C PRO A 132 29.57 -19.27 -5.28
N PHE A 133 28.42 -19.85 -4.90
CA PHE A 133 27.40 -19.11 -4.16
C PHE A 133 27.87 -18.67 -2.78
N GLN A 134 28.56 -19.54 -2.03
CA GLN A 134 29.12 -19.17 -0.71
C GLN A 134 30.14 -18.05 -0.86
N GLN A 135 31.03 -18.10 -1.87
CA GLN A 135 31.99 -17.03 -2.15
C GLN A 135 31.27 -15.72 -2.51
N GLN A 136 30.25 -15.78 -3.36
CA GLN A 136 29.42 -14.61 -3.68
C GLN A 136 28.80 -13.97 -2.42
N VAL A 137 28.26 -14.78 -1.52
CA VAL A 137 27.68 -14.27 -0.25
C VAL A 137 28.75 -13.62 0.63
N VAL A 138 29.94 -14.21 0.72
CA VAL A 138 31.07 -13.63 1.45
C VAL A 138 31.42 -12.25 0.89
N ASP A 139 31.49 -12.13 -0.44
CA ASP A 139 31.83 -10.88 -1.11
C ASP A 139 30.73 -9.82 -0.94
N LEU A 140 29.47 -10.19 -1.10
CA LEU A 140 28.32 -9.31 -0.92
C LEU A 140 28.18 -8.76 0.50
N LEU A 141 28.59 -9.54 1.50
CA LEU A 141 28.48 -9.17 2.92
C LEU A 141 29.81 -8.70 3.52
N ARG A 142 30.83 -8.44 2.68
CA ARG A 142 32.19 -8.07 3.17
C ARG A 142 32.14 -6.89 4.15
N ASP A 143 31.39 -5.85 3.79
CA ASP A 143 31.32 -4.61 4.55
C ASP A 143 30.31 -4.67 5.71
N ILE A 144 29.56 -5.77 5.84
CA ILE A 144 28.64 -5.97 6.98
C ILE A 144 29.44 -6.62 8.13
N PRO A 145 29.51 -5.96 9.29
CA PRO A 145 30.27 -6.47 10.45
C PRO A 145 29.64 -7.74 11.03
N GLY A 146 30.42 -8.54 11.78
CA GLY A 146 29.90 -9.66 12.57
C GLY A 146 30.54 -11.03 12.32
N GLY A 147 31.58 -11.14 11.48
CA GLY A 147 32.29 -12.41 11.23
C GLY A 147 31.30 -13.53 10.81
N ALA A 148 31.46 -14.76 11.34
CA ALA A 148 30.57 -15.89 11.08
C ALA A 148 29.12 -15.67 11.61
N ILE A 149 28.95 -14.80 12.62
CA ILE A 149 27.63 -14.52 13.20
C ILE A 149 26.68 -13.87 12.18
N LYS A 150 27.18 -13.07 11.23
CA LYS A 150 26.33 -12.47 10.19
C LYS A 150 25.66 -13.52 9.31
N TYR A 151 26.33 -14.62 8.98
CA TYR A 151 25.74 -15.73 8.19
C TYR A 151 24.75 -16.53 9.03
N LYS A 152 25.04 -16.73 10.32
CA LYS A 152 24.08 -17.35 11.24
C LYS A 152 22.79 -16.52 11.34
N ARG A 153 22.92 -15.20 11.43
CA ARG A 153 21.76 -14.29 11.46
C ARG A 153 20.93 -14.30 10.17
N LEU A 154 21.55 -14.49 9.00
CA LEU A 154 20.79 -14.67 7.75
C LEU A 154 19.78 -15.81 7.85
N ILE A 155 20.14 -16.88 8.55
CA ILE A 155 19.31 -18.08 8.73
C ILE A 155 18.31 -17.89 9.87
N ASP A 156 18.82 -17.58 11.07
CA ASP A 156 18.04 -17.60 12.31
C ASP A 156 17.04 -16.42 12.42
N ASP A 157 17.43 -15.23 11.93
CA ASP A 157 16.60 -14.02 11.97
C ASP A 157 15.75 -13.85 10.70
N ASP A 158 15.72 -14.84 9.79
CA ASP A 158 15.00 -14.83 8.52
C ASP A 158 15.32 -13.56 7.69
N LEU A 159 16.62 -13.30 7.48
CA LEU A 159 17.09 -12.09 6.78
C LEU A 159 17.13 -12.24 5.25
N ILE A 160 16.83 -13.42 4.70
CA ILE A 160 16.73 -13.62 3.26
C ILE A 160 15.27 -13.51 2.84
N ARG A 161 14.99 -12.61 1.92
CA ARG A 161 13.65 -12.35 1.41
C ARG A 161 13.59 -12.45 -0.11
N THR A 162 12.37 -12.64 -0.62
CA THR A 162 12.03 -12.49 -2.03
C THR A 162 11.22 -11.22 -2.25
N GLN A 163 11.44 -10.57 -3.39
CA GLN A 163 10.68 -9.41 -3.85
C GLN A 163 10.41 -9.53 -5.34
N SER A 164 9.14 -9.67 -5.72
CA SER A 164 8.73 -9.69 -7.12
C SER A 164 8.86 -8.30 -7.73
N GLY A 165 9.27 -8.23 -9.00
CA GLY A 165 9.18 -7.02 -9.78
C GLY A 165 7.72 -6.62 -10.03
N ILE A 166 7.49 -5.34 -10.29
CA ILE A 166 6.15 -4.82 -10.58
C ILE A 166 6.15 -3.83 -11.77
N ARG A 167 7.10 -3.99 -12.69
CA ARG A 167 7.29 -3.07 -13.81
C ARG A 167 5.98 -2.78 -14.56
N GLU A 168 5.22 -3.80 -14.93
CA GLU A 168 3.98 -3.65 -15.70
C GLU A 168 2.90 -2.93 -14.88
N ARG A 169 2.80 -3.27 -13.60
CA ARG A 169 1.85 -2.64 -12.68
C ARG A 169 2.20 -1.18 -12.42
N TYR A 170 3.51 -0.86 -12.35
CA TYR A 170 3.96 0.51 -12.16
C TYR A 170 3.74 1.36 -13.43
N ALA A 171 3.97 0.78 -14.60
CA ALA A 171 3.65 1.37 -15.89
C ALA A 171 2.17 1.75 -15.98
N GLU A 172 1.29 0.82 -15.63
CA GLU A 172 -0.15 1.05 -15.60
C GLU A 172 -0.55 2.10 -14.54
N ALA A 173 0.19 2.18 -13.43
CA ALA A 173 0.00 3.22 -12.43
C ALA A 173 0.32 4.62 -12.97
N ILE A 174 1.41 4.77 -13.75
CA ILE A 174 1.74 6.04 -14.41
C ILE A 174 0.59 6.45 -15.34
N ARG A 175 0.11 5.52 -16.20
CA ARG A 175 -1.00 5.78 -17.12
C ARG A 175 -2.23 6.32 -16.40
N ARG A 176 -2.65 5.64 -15.32
CA ARG A 176 -3.86 5.98 -14.56
C ARG A 176 -3.72 7.25 -13.71
N ALA A 177 -2.53 7.54 -13.19
CA ALA A 177 -2.30 8.63 -12.26
C ALA A 177 -2.79 9.97 -12.82
N TRP A 178 -2.54 10.24 -14.09
CA TRP A 178 -2.87 11.50 -14.74
C TRP A 178 -4.36 11.85 -14.73
N ARG A 179 -5.22 10.85 -14.59
CA ARG A 179 -6.68 11.05 -14.51
C ARG A 179 -7.08 11.98 -13.36
N TYR A 180 -6.42 11.89 -12.21
CA TYR A 180 -6.73 12.70 -11.03
C TYR A 180 -5.54 13.52 -10.49
N LEU A 181 -4.33 13.27 -10.96
CA LEU A 181 -3.13 13.90 -10.42
C LEU A 181 -3.18 15.43 -10.40
N PRO A 182 -3.63 16.13 -11.47
CA PRO A 182 -3.70 17.59 -11.44
C PRO A 182 -4.59 18.15 -10.33
N VAL A 183 -5.76 17.54 -10.09
CA VAL A 183 -6.64 17.96 -9.00
C VAL A 183 -6.08 17.58 -7.63
N MET A 184 -5.37 16.47 -7.52
CA MET A 184 -4.69 16.07 -6.28
C MET A 184 -3.58 17.05 -5.93
N GLU A 185 -2.77 17.48 -6.90
CA GLU A 185 -1.75 18.50 -6.72
C GLU A 185 -2.35 19.85 -6.33
N GLN A 186 -3.43 20.28 -6.99
CA GLN A 186 -4.15 21.49 -6.62
C GLN A 186 -4.63 21.44 -5.16
N ILE A 187 -5.20 20.31 -4.71
CA ILE A 187 -5.62 20.12 -3.32
C ILE A 187 -4.42 20.29 -2.38
N PHE A 188 -3.32 19.56 -2.62
CA PHE A 188 -2.16 19.62 -1.74
C PHE A 188 -1.55 21.01 -1.68
N VAL A 189 -1.31 21.64 -2.83
CA VAL A 189 -0.64 22.94 -2.89
C VAL A 189 -1.57 24.08 -2.48
N SER A 190 -2.76 24.18 -3.10
CA SER A 190 -3.61 25.35 -2.93
C SER A 190 -4.51 25.28 -1.70
N GLU A 191 -5.04 24.10 -1.32
CA GLU A 191 -5.92 23.98 -0.17
C GLU A 191 -5.15 23.76 1.16
N TYR A 192 -3.99 23.07 1.10
CA TYR A 192 -3.27 22.64 2.31
C TYR A 192 -1.86 23.20 2.46
N GLY A 193 -1.29 23.88 1.45
CA GLY A 193 0.08 24.41 1.47
C GLY A 193 1.15 23.33 1.56
N LEU A 194 0.91 22.16 0.97
CA LEU A 194 1.79 20.99 1.03
C LEU A 194 2.54 20.77 -0.30
N PRO A 195 3.74 20.15 -0.25
CA PRO A 195 4.48 19.79 -1.45
C PRO A 195 3.65 18.88 -2.38
N ARG A 196 3.63 19.18 -3.69
CA ARG A 196 2.92 18.39 -4.69
C ARG A 196 3.44 16.96 -4.80
N GLU A 197 4.72 16.75 -4.52
CA GLU A 197 5.41 15.45 -4.58
C GLU A 197 4.73 14.40 -3.70
N LEU A 198 4.12 14.80 -2.60
CA LEU A 198 3.40 13.91 -1.69
C LEU A 198 2.22 13.19 -2.36
N THR A 199 1.69 13.75 -3.46
CA THR A 199 0.63 13.10 -4.24
C THR A 199 1.11 11.86 -5.01
N ARG A 200 2.40 11.51 -4.92
CA ARG A 200 2.99 10.29 -5.49
C ARG A 200 2.94 9.09 -4.53
N LEU A 201 2.54 9.27 -3.27
CA LEU A 201 2.32 8.16 -2.33
C LEU A 201 1.39 7.05 -2.87
N PRO A 202 0.32 7.33 -3.61
CA PRO A 202 -0.51 6.29 -4.22
C PRO A 202 0.21 5.32 -5.17
N PHE A 203 1.39 5.67 -5.70
CA PHE A 203 2.20 4.72 -6.49
C PHE A 203 2.63 3.52 -5.65
N ILE A 204 3.03 3.75 -4.40
CA ILE A 204 3.48 2.70 -3.49
C ILE A 204 2.33 2.08 -2.68
N GLU A 205 1.24 2.80 -2.45
CA GLU A 205 0.10 2.31 -1.69
C GLU A 205 -0.81 1.38 -2.51
N SER A 206 -1.13 1.75 -3.74
CA SER A 206 -2.11 1.03 -4.56
C SER A 206 -1.74 0.91 -6.03
N SER A 207 -0.61 1.46 -6.46
CA SER A 207 -0.29 1.67 -7.87
C SER A 207 -1.38 2.47 -8.60
N PHE A 208 -1.95 3.48 -7.94
CA PHE A 208 -3.09 4.28 -8.42
C PHE A 208 -4.31 3.45 -8.84
N ASP A 209 -4.54 2.29 -8.22
CA ASP A 209 -5.76 1.53 -8.46
C ASP A 209 -6.91 2.12 -7.63
N TYR A 210 -7.84 2.80 -8.32
CA TYR A 210 -9.01 3.44 -7.70
C TYR A 210 -9.96 2.45 -7.02
N THR A 211 -9.87 1.18 -7.38
CA THR A 211 -10.72 0.11 -6.85
C THR A 211 -10.00 -0.75 -5.80
N ALA A 212 -8.73 -0.48 -5.54
CA ALA A 212 -7.90 -1.29 -4.64
C ALA A 212 -8.56 -1.52 -3.28
N TYR A 213 -8.53 -2.76 -2.85
CA TYR A 213 -9.01 -3.20 -1.54
C TYR A 213 -8.06 -4.26 -0.98
N SER A 214 -7.41 -3.99 0.14
CA SER A 214 -6.46 -4.92 0.73
C SER A 214 -7.15 -6.01 1.54
N SER A 215 -6.47 -7.14 1.75
CA SER A 215 -6.95 -8.25 2.60
C SER A 215 -7.18 -7.84 4.06
N VAL A 216 -6.57 -6.74 4.52
CA VAL A 216 -6.75 -6.19 5.88
C VAL A 216 -7.76 -5.04 5.92
N GLY A 217 -8.39 -4.72 4.78
CA GLY A 217 -9.48 -3.76 4.71
C GLY A 217 -9.10 -2.31 4.41
N ALA A 218 -7.87 -2.03 3.97
CA ALA A 218 -7.51 -0.73 3.41
C ALA A 218 -8.13 -0.56 2.01
N ALA A 219 -8.53 0.65 1.61
CA ALA A 219 -9.23 0.87 0.35
C ALA A 219 -8.86 2.18 -0.36
N GLY A 220 -9.01 2.15 -1.72
CA GLY A 220 -8.78 3.27 -2.62
C GLY A 220 -7.30 3.57 -2.85
N ILE A 221 -7.02 4.62 -3.63
CA ILE A 221 -5.63 4.94 -4.02
C ILE A 221 -4.73 5.27 -2.84
N TRP A 222 -5.28 5.80 -1.76
CA TRP A 222 -4.58 6.18 -0.54
C TRP A 222 -4.55 5.10 0.54
N GLN A 223 -5.15 3.93 0.30
CA GLN A 223 -5.20 2.78 1.21
C GLN A 223 -5.59 3.11 2.66
N PHE A 224 -6.60 3.96 2.83
CA PHE A 224 -7.11 4.26 4.17
C PHE A 224 -7.74 3.06 4.85
N MET A 225 -7.35 2.81 6.09
CA MET A 225 -8.07 1.88 6.97
C MET A 225 -9.41 2.49 7.40
N PRO A 226 -10.47 1.68 7.64
CA PRO A 226 -11.80 2.18 8.01
C PRO A 226 -11.81 3.13 9.22
N ARG A 227 -10.99 2.83 10.24
CA ARG A 227 -10.88 3.66 11.45
C ARG A 227 -10.30 5.04 11.13
N THR A 228 -9.20 5.07 10.37
CA THR A 228 -8.54 6.32 9.96
C THR A 228 -9.47 7.15 9.07
N ALA A 229 -10.15 6.51 8.11
CA ALA A 229 -11.11 7.17 7.24
C ALA A 229 -12.22 7.88 8.02
N ARG A 230 -12.81 7.21 9.01
CA ARG A 230 -13.86 7.82 9.86
C ARG A 230 -13.33 8.97 10.71
N ALA A 231 -12.08 8.91 11.18
CA ALA A 231 -11.44 10.02 11.90
C ALA A 231 -11.30 11.28 11.02
N HIS A 232 -11.15 11.09 9.69
CA HIS A 232 -11.17 12.17 8.69
C HIS A 232 -12.57 12.39 8.08
N LYS A 233 -13.63 11.99 8.79
CA LYS A 233 -15.04 12.22 8.40
C LYS A 233 -15.41 11.64 7.03
N MET A 234 -14.71 10.59 6.57
CA MET A 234 -15.08 9.83 5.37
C MET A 234 -16.15 8.79 5.71
N GLN A 235 -17.18 8.71 4.88
CA GLN A 235 -18.18 7.65 4.96
C GLN A 235 -17.57 6.31 4.54
N VAL A 236 -17.76 5.29 5.39
CA VAL A 236 -17.39 3.90 5.09
C VAL A 236 -18.59 3.02 5.42
N GLY A 237 -19.32 2.63 4.40
CA GLY A 237 -20.60 1.93 4.53
C GLY A 237 -20.83 0.88 3.43
N ARG A 238 -22.02 0.29 3.45
CA ARG A 238 -22.43 -0.81 2.54
C ARG A 238 -22.63 -0.36 1.10
N TYR A 239 -22.98 0.91 0.88
CA TYR A 239 -23.35 1.46 -0.43
C TYR A 239 -22.41 2.55 -0.91
N VAL A 240 -21.77 3.23 0.04
CA VAL A 240 -20.80 4.31 -0.21
C VAL A 240 -19.56 4.07 0.63
N ASP A 241 -18.39 4.12 -0.02
CA ASP A 241 -17.08 4.06 0.62
C ASP A 241 -16.18 5.18 0.05
N GLU A 242 -16.14 6.31 0.78
CA GLU A 242 -15.41 7.52 0.35
C GLU A 242 -13.89 7.36 0.34
N ARG A 243 -13.35 6.27 0.87
CA ARG A 243 -11.93 5.93 0.73
C ARG A 243 -11.54 5.68 -0.74
N ARG A 244 -12.53 5.26 -1.55
CA ARG A 244 -12.38 5.04 -2.98
C ARG A 244 -12.64 6.29 -3.82
N ASP A 245 -13.09 7.39 -3.20
CA ASP A 245 -13.20 8.69 -3.85
C ASP A 245 -11.82 9.36 -3.91
N PRO A 246 -11.21 9.54 -5.10
CA PRO A 246 -9.86 10.08 -5.19
C PRO A 246 -9.71 11.48 -4.61
N ILE A 247 -10.73 12.33 -4.78
CA ILE A 247 -10.70 13.73 -4.33
C ILE A 247 -10.90 13.80 -2.81
N ARG A 248 -11.87 13.05 -2.29
CA ARG A 248 -12.19 13.03 -0.86
C ARG A 248 -11.05 12.41 -0.05
N ALA A 249 -10.52 11.27 -0.53
CA ALA A 249 -9.38 10.60 0.08
C ALA A 249 -8.09 11.45 0.00
N THR A 250 -7.89 12.22 -1.08
CA THR A 250 -6.74 13.14 -1.20
C THR A 250 -6.78 14.23 -0.13
N ARG A 251 -7.93 14.84 0.15
CA ARG A 251 -8.05 15.81 1.25
C ARG A 251 -7.73 15.20 2.61
N ALA A 252 -8.24 13.98 2.87
CA ALA A 252 -7.92 13.26 4.10
C ALA A 252 -6.43 12.92 4.22
N ALA A 253 -5.77 12.56 3.11
CA ALA A 253 -4.33 12.30 3.08
C ALA A 253 -3.52 13.58 3.34
N ALA A 254 -3.93 14.71 2.77
CA ALA A 254 -3.30 16.00 3.03
C ALA A 254 -3.41 16.40 4.51
N GLU A 255 -4.59 16.24 5.12
CA GLU A 255 -4.80 16.46 6.56
C GLU A 255 -3.89 15.57 7.42
N TYR A 256 -3.83 14.27 7.10
CA TYR A 256 -2.97 13.32 7.81
C TYR A 256 -1.50 13.71 7.72
N LEU A 257 -0.99 13.96 6.51
CA LEU A 257 0.42 14.27 6.27
C LEU A 257 0.83 15.61 6.89
N ARG A 258 -0.06 16.62 6.87
CA ARG A 258 0.16 17.89 7.58
C ARG A 258 0.28 17.67 9.09
N ALA A 259 -0.62 16.90 9.69
CA ALA A 259 -0.56 16.56 11.11
C ALA A 259 0.69 15.73 11.45
N ALA A 260 1.08 14.80 10.59
CA ALA A 260 2.29 14.01 10.74
C ALA A 260 3.54 14.87 10.70
N TYR A 261 3.65 15.78 9.72
CA TYR A 261 4.77 16.72 9.64
C TYR A 261 4.86 17.65 10.86
N SER A 262 3.74 18.23 11.28
CA SER A 262 3.67 19.06 12.49
C SER A 262 4.11 18.30 13.75
N SER A 263 3.85 16.98 13.82
CA SER A 263 4.20 16.14 14.95
C SER A 263 5.63 15.63 14.96
N LEU A 264 6.24 15.39 13.77
CA LEU A 264 7.50 14.68 13.60
C LEU A 264 8.62 15.57 13.05
N GLY A 265 8.30 16.75 12.52
CA GLY A 265 9.23 17.80 12.13
C GLY A 265 9.94 17.61 10.79
N THR A 266 9.92 16.40 10.20
CA THR A 266 10.58 16.13 8.91
C THR A 266 9.71 15.29 7.98
N TRP A 267 9.85 15.51 6.66
CA TRP A 267 9.09 14.73 5.65
C TRP A 267 9.45 13.24 5.64
N PRO A 268 10.72 12.81 5.76
CA PRO A 268 11.06 11.40 5.86
C PRO A 268 10.29 10.68 6.95
N LEU A 269 10.19 11.26 8.14
CA LEU A 269 9.45 10.71 9.27
C LEU A 269 7.93 10.79 9.06
N ALA A 270 7.43 11.90 8.53
CA ALA A 270 6.01 12.08 8.26
C ALA A 270 5.50 11.07 7.22
N ILE A 271 6.24 10.85 6.13
CA ILE A 271 5.92 9.87 5.11
C ILE A 271 6.00 8.45 5.70
N THR A 272 7.08 8.11 6.40
CA THR A 272 7.20 6.80 7.06
C THR A 272 6.04 6.53 8.03
N SER A 273 5.52 7.58 8.69
CA SER A 273 4.39 7.45 9.61
C SER A 273 3.07 7.08 8.93
N TYR A 274 2.95 7.29 7.62
CA TYR A 274 1.77 6.86 6.87
C TYR A 274 1.58 5.33 6.94
N ASN A 275 2.68 4.60 6.88
CA ASN A 275 2.72 3.14 7.05
C ASN A 275 2.76 2.73 8.55
N HIS A 276 3.64 3.36 9.34
CA HIS A 276 3.95 2.94 10.71
C HIS A 276 3.04 3.55 11.78
N GLY A 277 2.34 4.62 11.45
CA GLY A 277 1.57 5.45 12.38
C GLY A 277 2.45 6.49 13.10
N ILE A 278 1.88 7.71 13.31
CA ILE A 278 2.59 8.86 13.93
C ILE A 278 3.14 8.50 15.31
N GLY A 279 2.33 7.83 16.15
CA GLY A 279 2.74 7.42 17.51
C GLY A 279 3.90 6.43 17.50
N GLY A 280 3.90 5.50 16.57
CA GLY A 280 4.97 4.52 16.39
C GLY A 280 6.30 5.20 16.01
N VAL A 281 6.28 6.05 14.98
CA VAL A 281 7.49 6.79 14.55
C VAL A 281 8.01 7.71 15.65
N ARG A 282 7.13 8.44 16.36
CA ARG A 282 7.52 9.28 17.49
C ARG A 282 8.27 8.49 18.58
N SER A 283 7.78 7.30 18.89
CA SER A 283 8.45 6.40 19.84
C SER A 283 9.85 6.00 19.36
N LYS A 284 10.03 5.75 18.06
CA LYS A 284 11.32 5.42 17.44
C LYS A 284 12.29 6.60 17.53
N VAL A 285 11.85 7.79 17.13
CA VAL A 285 12.62 9.03 17.24
C VAL A 285 13.12 9.25 18.67
N LYS A 286 12.23 9.08 19.66
CA LYS A 286 12.58 9.23 21.08
C LYS A 286 13.65 8.23 21.52
N ARG A 287 13.55 6.96 21.13
CA ARG A 287 14.52 5.91 21.50
C ARG A 287 15.85 6.07 20.80
N ALA A 288 15.83 6.41 19.51
CA ALA A 288 17.05 6.63 18.73
C ALA A 288 17.77 7.92 19.12
N GLY A 289 17.06 8.89 19.74
CA GLY A 289 17.62 10.21 20.11
C GLY A 289 17.91 11.09 18.88
N THR A 290 17.34 10.78 17.73
CA THR A 290 17.55 11.50 16.48
C THR A 290 16.28 11.54 15.62
N ASN A 291 16.14 12.57 14.78
CA ASN A 291 15.11 12.69 13.75
C ASN A 291 15.62 12.33 12.35
N ASN A 292 16.85 11.85 12.22
CA ASN A 292 17.39 11.32 10.97
C ASN A 292 16.84 9.92 10.72
N LEU A 293 15.97 9.78 9.70
CA LEU A 293 15.33 8.49 9.36
C LEU A 293 16.36 7.41 9.00
N ALA A 294 17.43 7.74 8.26
CA ALA A 294 18.45 6.75 7.89
C ALA A 294 19.12 6.17 9.15
N ALA A 295 19.52 7.02 10.09
CA ALA A 295 20.08 6.58 11.36
C ALA A 295 19.09 5.73 12.18
N ILE A 296 17.78 6.03 12.14
CA ILE A 296 16.77 5.22 12.83
C ILE A 296 16.62 3.85 12.18
N ILE A 297 16.67 3.77 10.83
CA ILE A 297 16.58 2.50 10.09
C ILE A 297 17.78 1.60 10.42
N GLU A 298 18.96 2.17 10.57
CA GLU A 298 20.21 1.45 10.82
C GLU A 298 20.43 1.10 12.30
N ASP A 299 19.65 1.67 13.23
CA ASP A 299 19.79 1.42 14.67
C ASP A 299 19.48 -0.05 15.00
N PRO A 300 20.47 -0.81 15.48
CA PRO A 300 20.28 -2.23 15.79
C PRO A 300 19.30 -2.48 16.93
N ARG A 301 18.99 -1.46 17.72
CA ARG A 301 17.96 -1.51 18.78
C ARG A 301 16.54 -1.45 18.22
N GLU A 302 16.38 -1.01 16.96
CA GLU A 302 15.09 -0.79 16.31
C GLU A 302 14.61 -2.00 15.48
N ARG A 303 14.88 -3.23 15.96
CA ARG A 303 14.47 -4.52 15.34
C ARG A 303 13.01 -4.56 14.86
N TYR A 304 12.13 -3.77 15.50
CA TYR A 304 10.70 -3.75 15.23
C TYR A 304 10.23 -2.62 14.31
N PHE A 305 11.17 -1.85 13.71
CA PHE A 305 10.75 -0.88 12.70
C PHE A 305 10.14 -1.60 11.48
N GLY A 306 10.63 -2.82 11.21
CA GLY A 306 10.09 -3.75 10.21
C GLY A 306 10.47 -3.37 8.78
N PHE A 307 10.44 -4.36 7.88
CA PHE A 307 10.84 -4.19 6.48
C PHE A 307 10.00 -3.11 5.78
N ALA A 308 8.66 -3.18 5.89
CA ALA A 308 7.77 -2.23 5.22
C ALA A 308 8.04 -0.77 5.65
N SER A 309 8.13 -0.51 6.95
CA SER A 309 8.33 0.85 7.46
C SER A 309 9.73 1.39 7.16
N SER A 310 10.77 0.54 7.18
CA SER A 310 12.15 0.92 6.82
C SER A 310 12.31 1.24 5.34
N ASN A 311 11.44 0.71 4.50
CA ASN A 311 11.50 0.90 3.05
C ASN A 311 10.48 1.92 2.53
N PHE A 312 9.47 2.30 3.30
CA PHE A 312 8.35 3.12 2.82
C PHE A 312 8.79 4.49 2.25
N TYR A 313 9.72 5.19 2.93
CA TYR A 313 10.27 6.43 2.41
C TYR A 313 11.22 6.21 1.22
N PRO A 314 12.15 5.24 1.23
CA PRO A 314 12.90 4.85 0.03
C PRO A 314 12.03 4.45 -1.18
N GLU A 315 10.94 3.72 -0.97
CA GLU A 315 9.95 3.41 -2.02
C GLU A 315 9.30 4.67 -2.58
N PHE A 316 8.90 5.60 -1.73
CA PHE A 316 8.36 6.89 -2.15
C PHE A 316 9.36 7.69 -3.00
N LEU A 317 10.63 7.76 -2.58
CA LEU A 317 11.67 8.45 -3.34
C LEU A 317 11.93 7.78 -4.70
N ALA A 318 11.96 6.45 -4.73
CA ALA A 318 12.09 5.68 -5.96
C ALA A 318 10.93 5.97 -6.93
N ALA A 319 9.70 5.95 -6.40
CA ALA A 319 8.51 6.26 -7.18
C ALA A 319 8.52 7.71 -7.71
N LEU A 320 8.98 8.66 -6.90
CA LEU A 320 9.11 10.05 -7.29
C LEU A 320 10.12 10.24 -8.43
N GLU A 321 11.34 9.68 -8.30
CA GLU A 321 12.37 9.77 -9.36
C GLU A 321 11.89 9.11 -10.66
N ILE A 322 11.27 7.93 -10.61
CA ILE A 322 10.74 7.27 -11.81
C ILE A 322 9.63 8.11 -12.45
N PHE A 323 8.72 8.67 -11.64
CA PHE A 323 7.64 9.48 -12.17
C PHE A 323 8.15 10.77 -12.84
N GLN A 324 9.16 11.42 -12.25
CA GLN A 324 9.78 12.63 -12.83
C GLN A 324 10.40 12.34 -14.21
N ASP A 325 11.07 11.20 -14.36
CA ASP A 325 11.72 10.78 -15.60
C ASP A 325 10.94 9.64 -16.30
N HIS A 326 9.60 9.57 -16.15
CA HIS A 326 8.80 8.42 -16.61
C HIS A 326 8.99 8.08 -18.08
N GLN A 327 9.23 9.06 -18.94
CA GLN A 327 9.50 8.81 -20.37
C GLN A 327 10.79 8.02 -20.61
N LYS A 328 11.80 8.15 -19.73
CA LYS A 328 13.02 7.36 -19.78
C LYS A 328 12.78 5.88 -19.44
N TYR A 329 11.92 5.61 -18.44
CA TYR A 329 11.64 4.25 -17.96
C TYR A 329 10.54 3.57 -18.76
N PHE A 330 9.59 4.34 -19.28
CA PHE A 330 8.37 3.88 -19.92
C PHE A 330 7.99 4.77 -21.12
N PRO A 331 8.80 4.77 -22.18
CA PRO A 331 8.65 5.74 -23.29
C PRO A 331 7.34 5.58 -24.08
N GLU A 332 6.75 4.39 -24.08
CA GLU A 332 5.57 4.07 -24.91
C GLU A 332 4.24 4.09 -24.15
N ILE A 333 4.24 4.51 -22.87
CA ILE A 333 3.00 4.47 -22.09
C ILE A 333 2.08 5.62 -22.48
N PRO A 334 0.85 5.32 -22.97
CA PRO A 334 -0.15 6.35 -23.20
C PRO A 334 -0.63 6.93 -21.88
N ILE A 335 -0.48 8.23 -21.71
CA ILE A 335 -0.95 8.95 -20.52
C ILE A 335 -2.45 9.23 -20.67
N GLU A 336 -3.25 8.89 -19.66
CA GLU A 336 -4.67 9.23 -19.62
C GLU A 336 -4.87 10.74 -19.44
N GLN A 337 -5.88 11.28 -20.12
CA GLN A 337 -6.21 12.69 -19.96
C GLN A 337 -6.85 12.95 -18.60
N PRO A 338 -6.59 14.11 -17.98
CA PRO A 338 -7.23 14.50 -16.74
C PRO A 338 -8.75 14.54 -16.88
N LEU A 339 -9.45 13.96 -15.91
CA LEU A 339 -10.91 14.02 -15.87
C LEU A 339 -11.38 15.44 -15.52
N ARG A 340 -12.21 15.99 -16.40
CA ARG A 340 -12.89 17.25 -16.16
C ARG A 340 -14.28 16.96 -15.60
N LEU A 341 -14.43 17.09 -14.28
CA LEU A 341 -15.63 16.70 -13.56
C LEU A 341 -16.30 17.93 -12.92
N VAL A 342 -17.63 17.93 -12.96
CA VAL A 342 -18.47 18.83 -12.15
C VAL A 342 -19.13 18.06 -11.02
N SER A 343 -19.40 18.75 -9.92
CA SER A 343 -20.01 18.17 -8.72
C SER A 343 -21.48 18.59 -8.65
N VAL A 344 -22.38 17.60 -8.59
CA VAL A 344 -23.83 17.81 -8.53
C VAL A 344 -24.38 17.19 -7.24
N PRO A 345 -24.93 17.99 -6.30
CA PRO A 345 -25.46 17.47 -5.05
C PRO A 345 -26.77 16.71 -5.26
N ILE A 346 -26.86 15.49 -4.75
CA ILE A 346 -28.08 14.68 -4.76
C ILE A 346 -28.99 15.11 -3.62
N ARG A 347 -30.10 15.80 -3.92
CA ARG A 347 -31.04 16.30 -2.90
C ARG A 347 -31.97 15.22 -2.37
N SER A 348 -32.39 14.28 -3.21
CA SER A 348 -33.23 13.13 -2.82
C SER A 348 -32.65 11.85 -3.41
N SER A 349 -32.84 10.71 -2.71
CA SER A 349 -32.24 9.46 -3.18
C SER A 349 -32.72 9.09 -4.59
N VAL A 350 -31.80 8.71 -5.49
CA VAL A 350 -32.07 8.49 -6.91
C VAL A 350 -31.38 7.19 -7.38
N SER A 351 -32.01 6.47 -8.33
CA SER A 351 -31.34 5.30 -8.92
C SER A 351 -30.27 5.71 -9.95
N ALA A 352 -29.16 4.99 -10.03
CA ALA A 352 -28.13 5.23 -11.03
C ALA A 352 -28.69 5.18 -12.46
N ASN A 353 -29.58 4.23 -12.75
CA ASN A 353 -30.23 4.11 -14.06
C ASN A 353 -31.11 5.32 -14.40
N HIS A 354 -31.73 5.97 -13.39
CA HIS A 354 -32.47 7.21 -13.63
C HIS A 354 -31.52 8.34 -14.02
N VAL A 355 -30.40 8.49 -13.28
CA VAL A 355 -29.37 9.48 -13.63
C VAL A 355 -28.87 9.27 -15.05
N VAL A 356 -28.49 8.05 -15.43
CA VAL A 356 -28.00 7.70 -16.78
C VAL A 356 -29.05 8.09 -17.85
N ARG A 357 -30.32 7.70 -17.69
CA ARG A 357 -31.35 8.01 -18.69
C ARG A 357 -31.60 9.49 -18.85
N GLN A 358 -31.56 10.23 -17.76
CA GLN A 358 -31.91 11.65 -17.76
C GLN A 358 -30.75 12.56 -18.19
N THR A 359 -29.52 12.18 -17.84
CA THR A 359 -28.33 12.97 -18.17
C THR A 359 -27.67 12.57 -19.48
N GLY A 360 -27.96 11.36 -20.00
CA GLY A 360 -27.26 10.79 -21.13
C GLY A 360 -25.81 10.35 -20.84
N VAL A 361 -25.33 10.47 -19.59
CA VAL A 361 -23.97 10.04 -19.23
C VAL A 361 -23.87 8.52 -19.34
N PRO A 362 -22.90 7.98 -20.08
CA PRO A 362 -22.65 6.54 -20.10
C PRO A 362 -22.40 6.00 -18.68
N ILE A 363 -23.01 4.86 -18.33
CA ILE A 363 -22.91 4.29 -16.99
C ILE A 363 -21.44 4.05 -16.57
N GLN A 364 -20.59 3.69 -17.52
CA GLN A 364 -19.17 3.46 -17.24
C GLN A 364 -18.44 4.77 -16.87
N ALA A 365 -18.68 5.85 -17.59
CA ALA A 365 -18.12 7.18 -17.28
C ALA A 365 -18.61 7.66 -15.89
N LEU A 366 -19.89 7.40 -15.58
CA LEU A 366 -20.45 7.74 -14.27
C LEU A 366 -19.80 6.92 -13.14
N LYS A 367 -19.53 5.62 -13.35
CA LYS A 367 -18.80 4.76 -12.41
C LYS A 367 -17.38 5.25 -12.17
N GLU A 368 -16.66 5.58 -13.23
CA GLU A 368 -15.27 6.05 -13.18
C GLU A 368 -15.13 7.42 -12.54
N ALA A 369 -16.16 8.24 -12.61
CA ALA A 369 -16.23 9.51 -11.88
C ALA A 369 -16.62 9.35 -10.39
N ASN A 370 -17.21 8.19 -9.98
CA ASN A 370 -17.82 7.98 -8.66
C ASN A 370 -17.43 6.62 -8.04
N TYR A 371 -16.15 6.34 -7.91
CA TYR A 371 -15.65 5.08 -7.33
C TYR A 371 -16.14 4.81 -5.89
N ALA A 372 -16.55 5.84 -5.16
CA ALA A 372 -17.12 5.69 -3.82
C ALA A 372 -18.47 4.95 -3.82
N LEU A 373 -19.23 5.00 -4.91
CA LEU A 373 -20.48 4.26 -5.05
C LEU A 373 -20.18 2.78 -5.33
N LEU A 374 -20.70 1.90 -4.49
CA LEU A 374 -20.40 0.47 -4.57
C LEU A 374 -21.40 -0.28 -5.47
N ASP A 375 -21.05 -1.52 -5.82
CA ASP A 375 -21.80 -2.38 -6.75
C ASP A 375 -23.32 -2.44 -6.54
N PRO A 376 -23.88 -2.48 -5.31
CA PRO A 376 -25.34 -2.50 -5.15
C PRO A 376 -26.05 -1.29 -5.78
N ILE A 377 -25.40 -0.12 -5.80
CA ILE A 377 -25.93 1.09 -6.46
C ILE A 377 -26.00 0.86 -7.98
N TRP A 378 -24.89 0.38 -8.55
CA TRP A 378 -24.76 0.21 -10.01
C TRP A 378 -25.62 -0.92 -10.58
N ARG A 379 -25.89 -1.94 -9.76
CA ARG A 379 -26.81 -3.04 -10.14
C ARG A 379 -28.28 -2.74 -9.88
N GLY A 380 -28.60 -1.54 -9.36
CA GLY A 380 -29.97 -1.13 -9.05
C GLY A 380 -30.56 -1.73 -7.76
N ALA A 381 -29.75 -2.47 -6.97
CA ALA A 381 -30.15 -3.01 -5.68
C ALA A 381 -30.21 -1.96 -4.57
N ALA A 382 -29.62 -0.78 -4.81
CA ALA A 382 -29.69 0.37 -3.91
C ALA A 382 -29.77 1.67 -4.71
N ARG A 383 -30.06 2.77 -4.01
CA ARG A 383 -30.14 4.12 -4.61
C ARG A 383 -28.94 4.95 -4.17
N ILE A 384 -28.51 5.89 -5.01
CA ILE A 384 -27.57 6.93 -4.64
C ILE A 384 -28.22 7.73 -3.49
N PRO A 385 -27.60 7.85 -2.31
CA PRO A 385 -28.26 8.48 -1.18
C PRO A 385 -28.38 10.00 -1.34
N ALA A 386 -29.38 10.59 -0.70
CA ALA A 386 -29.46 12.04 -0.54
C ALA A 386 -28.22 12.55 0.21
N GLY A 387 -27.73 13.72 -0.17
CA GLY A 387 -26.51 14.33 0.38
C GLY A 387 -25.21 13.85 -0.29
N TYR A 388 -25.26 12.82 -1.14
CA TYR A 388 -24.09 12.44 -1.94
C TYR A 388 -23.77 13.51 -3.00
N VAL A 389 -22.49 13.82 -3.17
CA VAL A 389 -22.01 14.72 -4.23
C VAL A 389 -21.59 13.88 -5.43
N LEU A 390 -22.51 13.78 -6.40
CA LEU A 390 -22.28 13.03 -7.63
C LEU A 390 -21.32 13.83 -8.54
N ARG A 391 -20.30 13.15 -9.07
CA ARG A 391 -19.43 13.73 -10.10
C ARG A 391 -19.88 13.29 -11.46
N VAL A 392 -19.92 14.24 -12.38
CA VAL A 392 -20.37 14.04 -13.76
C VAL A 392 -19.32 14.67 -14.68
N PRO A 393 -18.96 14.03 -15.81
CA PRO A 393 -18.09 14.67 -16.80
C PRO A 393 -18.67 16.00 -17.27
N ILE A 394 -17.79 17.00 -17.44
CA ILE A 394 -18.21 18.42 -17.65
C ILE A 394 -19.10 18.59 -18.87
N GLU A 395 -18.92 17.80 -19.90
CA GLU A 395 -19.72 17.81 -21.12
C GLU A 395 -21.22 17.49 -20.89
N TYR A 396 -21.55 16.86 -19.74
CA TYR A 396 -22.92 16.54 -19.34
C TYR A 396 -23.47 17.46 -18.24
N GLN A 397 -22.75 18.52 -17.87
CA GLN A 397 -23.10 19.40 -16.73
C GLN A 397 -24.53 19.94 -16.81
N GLN A 398 -24.90 20.56 -17.95
CA GLN A 398 -26.21 21.22 -18.11
C GLN A 398 -27.38 20.21 -17.95
N HIS A 399 -27.22 19.00 -18.45
CA HIS A 399 -28.25 17.96 -18.29
C HIS A 399 -28.31 17.44 -16.85
N ALA A 400 -27.17 17.28 -16.20
CA ALA A 400 -27.11 16.80 -14.84
C ALA A 400 -27.74 17.80 -13.85
N GLU A 401 -27.48 19.09 -13.99
CA GLU A 401 -28.06 20.13 -13.16
C GLU A 401 -29.57 20.21 -13.25
N ARG A 402 -30.14 20.12 -14.45
CA ARG A 402 -31.61 20.16 -14.68
C ARG A 402 -32.32 18.95 -14.05
N VAL A 403 -31.69 17.81 -14.04
CA VAL A 403 -32.35 16.54 -13.66
C VAL A 403 -32.17 16.22 -12.17
N ILE A 404 -31.00 16.55 -11.62
CA ILE A 404 -30.63 16.19 -10.26
C ILE A 404 -31.03 17.29 -9.26
N THR A 405 -31.26 18.50 -9.78
CA THR A 405 -31.81 19.65 -9.05
C THR A 405 -33.14 20.11 -9.67
N PRO A 406 -34.23 19.33 -9.57
CA PRO A 406 -35.49 19.78 -10.12
C PRO A 406 -35.96 21.06 -9.42
N GLU A 407 -36.12 22.13 -10.19
CA GLU A 407 -36.96 23.25 -9.80
C GLU A 407 -38.40 22.74 -9.66
N ASN A 408 -38.94 22.82 -8.44
CA ASN A 408 -40.34 22.53 -8.12
C ASN A 408 -40.91 21.12 -8.43
N VAL A 409 -40.54 20.15 -7.62
CA VAL A 409 -41.49 19.07 -7.32
C VAL A 409 -42.30 19.51 -6.07
N PRO A 410 -43.64 19.69 -6.16
CA PRO A 410 -44.44 19.97 -4.99
C PRO A 410 -44.25 18.81 -4.01
N VAL A 411 -43.84 19.15 -2.78
CA VAL A 411 -43.74 18.19 -1.69
C VAL A 411 -45.16 17.63 -1.48
N ARG A 412 -45.42 16.43 -2.01
CA ARG A 412 -46.59 15.66 -1.59
C ARG A 412 -46.49 15.48 -0.09
N ALA A 413 -47.34 16.17 0.63
CA ALA A 413 -47.41 16.11 2.07
C ALA A 413 -47.38 14.65 2.53
N ALA A 414 -46.36 14.28 3.27
CA ALA A 414 -46.28 12.99 3.90
C ALA A 414 -47.46 12.85 4.84
N SER A 415 -48.31 11.86 4.59
CA SER A 415 -49.41 11.51 5.50
C SER A 415 -48.85 11.31 6.90
N LYS A 416 -49.40 12.01 7.83
CA LYS A 416 -49.09 11.93 9.26
C LYS A 416 -49.34 10.50 9.75
N THR A 417 -48.33 9.69 9.81
CA THR A 417 -48.31 8.49 10.66
C THR A 417 -47.94 8.97 12.07
N LYS A 418 -48.87 8.70 13.01
CA LYS A 418 -48.76 9.06 14.41
C LYS A 418 -47.42 8.56 14.98
N SER A 419 -46.60 9.47 15.51
CA SER A 419 -45.42 9.14 16.30
C SER A 419 -45.88 8.60 17.64
N SER A 420 -45.67 7.33 17.91
CA SER A 420 -45.59 6.82 19.27
C SER A 420 -44.22 7.24 19.84
N GLY A 421 -44.26 8.02 20.91
CA GLY A 421 -43.09 8.56 21.58
C GLY A 421 -42.20 7.45 22.13
N SER A 422 -40.96 7.46 21.67
CA SER A 422 -39.87 6.73 22.30
C SER A 422 -38.82 7.77 22.72
N LYS A 423 -38.60 7.84 24.03
CA LYS A 423 -37.61 8.72 24.69
C LYS A 423 -36.21 8.41 24.14
N LEU A 424 -35.48 9.46 23.77
CA LEU A 424 -34.04 9.41 23.51
C LEU A 424 -33.31 8.91 24.77
N PRO A 425 -32.42 7.93 24.66
CA PRO A 425 -31.49 7.58 25.74
C PRO A 425 -30.38 8.63 25.85
N ALA A 426 -30.00 8.92 27.09
CA ALA A 426 -28.88 9.79 27.46
C ALA A 426 -27.53 9.33 26.94
N PRO A 427 -26.50 10.20 26.90
CA PRO A 427 -25.14 9.82 26.41
C PRO A 427 -24.51 8.77 27.33
N ILE A 428 -24.07 7.69 26.75
CA ILE A 428 -23.37 6.62 27.47
C ILE A 428 -21.88 6.96 27.52
N GLU A 429 -21.34 7.10 28.75
CA GLU A 429 -19.90 7.12 29.03
C GLU A 429 -19.22 5.82 28.56
N PRO A 430 -17.92 5.84 28.21
CA PRO A 430 -17.24 4.67 27.70
C PRO A 430 -17.02 3.63 28.80
N ALA A 431 -17.83 2.59 28.82
CA ALA A 431 -17.62 1.42 29.66
C ALA A 431 -16.39 0.62 29.18
N GLN A 432 -15.54 0.25 30.12
CA GLN A 432 -14.43 -0.67 29.91
C GLN A 432 -14.95 -2.03 29.42
N ALA A 433 -14.45 -2.52 28.31
CA ALA A 433 -14.92 -3.72 27.65
C ALA A 433 -14.33 -4.97 28.28
N ASP A 434 -15.22 -5.77 28.87
CA ASP A 434 -15.03 -7.23 29.00
C ASP A 434 -15.91 -7.87 27.90
N GLU A 435 -15.38 -8.01 26.69
CA GLU A 435 -16.12 -8.48 25.50
C GLU A 435 -15.76 -9.93 25.17
N ARG A 436 -16.47 -10.87 25.76
CA ARG A 436 -16.60 -12.23 25.20
C ARG A 436 -17.89 -12.30 24.37
N ASP A 437 -17.76 -12.38 23.03
CA ASP A 437 -18.92 -12.55 22.14
C ASP A 437 -19.57 -13.94 22.40
N PRO A 438 -20.82 -14.02 22.88
CA PRO A 438 -21.49 -15.29 23.23
C PRO A 438 -21.78 -16.20 22.02
N ARG A 439 -21.55 -15.73 20.80
CA ARG A 439 -21.78 -16.51 19.56
C ARG A 439 -20.61 -17.43 19.20
N ILE A 440 -19.49 -17.38 19.91
CA ILE A 440 -18.33 -18.24 19.66
C ILE A 440 -18.39 -19.45 20.59
N SER A 441 -18.86 -20.59 20.08
CA SER A 441 -18.78 -21.86 20.83
C SER A 441 -17.33 -22.38 20.79
N LYS A 442 -16.87 -22.94 21.91
CA LYS A 442 -15.49 -23.44 22.08
C LYS A 442 -15.08 -24.60 21.14
N GLN A 443 -15.93 -25.03 20.22
CA GLN A 443 -15.65 -26.21 19.39
C GLN A 443 -15.62 -25.97 17.88
N ARG A 444 -16.48 -25.10 17.30
CA ARG A 444 -16.52 -24.86 15.83
C ARG A 444 -16.95 -23.44 15.55
N TYR A 445 -16.21 -22.76 14.70
CA TYR A 445 -16.50 -21.40 14.25
C TYR A 445 -16.45 -21.31 12.72
N ILE A 446 -17.50 -20.75 12.12
CA ILE A 446 -17.54 -20.48 10.69
C ILE A 446 -16.97 -19.07 10.46
N VAL A 447 -15.84 -19.00 9.77
CA VAL A 447 -15.16 -17.74 9.42
C VAL A 447 -16.09 -16.84 8.63
N GLN A 448 -16.36 -15.65 9.14
CA GLN A 448 -17.20 -14.65 8.48
C GLN A 448 -16.39 -13.79 7.51
N PRO A 449 -17.02 -13.16 6.50
CA PRO A 449 -16.34 -12.17 5.68
C PRO A 449 -15.73 -11.05 6.53
N GLY A 450 -14.42 -10.82 6.37
CA GLY A 450 -13.66 -9.85 7.16
C GLY A 450 -12.98 -10.41 8.42
N ASP A 451 -13.15 -11.68 8.73
CA ASP A 451 -12.43 -12.31 9.82
C ASP A 451 -10.97 -12.59 9.50
N SER A 452 -10.13 -12.46 10.51
CA SER A 452 -8.75 -12.92 10.54
C SER A 452 -8.50 -13.75 11.80
N LEU A 453 -7.45 -14.57 11.82
CA LEU A 453 -7.10 -15.30 13.05
C LEU A 453 -6.85 -14.36 14.22
N PHE A 454 -6.42 -13.12 13.97
CA PHE A 454 -6.26 -12.11 15.01
C PHE A 454 -7.61 -11.65 15.59
N THR A 455 -8.59 -11.32 14.73
CA THR A 455 -9.92 -10.90 15.19
C THR A 455 -10.66 -12.02 15.91
N ILE A 456 -10.53 -13.25 15.42
CA ILE A 456 -11.10 -14.44 16.06
C ILE A 456 -10.43 -14.73 17.39
N SER A 457 -9.10 -14.67 17.46
CA SER A 457 -8.32 -14.80 18.70
C SER A 457 -8.76 -13.79 19.76
N LYS A 458 -8.91 -12.52 19.37
CA LYS A 458 -9.34 -11.46 20.28
C LYS A 458 -10.76 -11.66 20.81
N ARG A 459 -11.69 -12.14 19.95
CA ARG A 459 -13.10 -12.42 20.34
C ARG A 459 -13.27 -13.69 21.15
N SER A 460 -12.47 -14.72 20.87
CA SER A 460 -12.59 -16.03 21.53
C SER A 460 -11.74 -16.17 22.80
N GLY A 461 -10.75 -15.28 22.99
CA GLY A 461 -9.75 -15.42 24.05
C GLY A 461 -8.70 -16.52 23.80
N ALA A 462 -8.82 -17.29 22.72
CA ALA A 462 -7.85 -18.31 22.33
C ALA A 462 -6.68 -17.68 21.57
N SER A 463 -5.43 -17.98 21.91
CA SER A 463 -4.27 -17.45 21.20
C SER A 463 -4.21 -17.95 19.75
N ILE A 464 -3.72 -17.09 18.82
CA ILE A 464 -3.54 -17.44 17.40
C ILE A 464 -2.75 -18.75 17.25
N LYS A 465 -1.72 -18.96 18.09
CA LYS A 465 -0.92 -20.19 18.10
C LYS A 465 -1.78 -21.41 18.40
N LYS A 466 -2.65 -21.36 19.41
CA LYS A 466 -3.57 -22.45 19.77
C LYS A 466 -4.60 -22.71 18.67
N ILE A 467 -5.19 -21.65 18.08
CA ILE A 467 -6.13 -21.77 16.96
C ILE A 467 -5.44 -22.42 15.75
N LYS A 468 -4.23 -22.00 15.39
CA LYS A 468 -3.45 -22.63 14.31
C LYS A 468 -3.18 -24.10 14.57
N GLN A 469 -2.74 -24.45 15.76
CA GLN A 469 -2.47 -25.84 16.15
C GLN A 469 -3.71 -26.71 16.06
N ALA A 470 -4.85 -26.24 16.62
CA ALA A 470 -6.11 -26.98 16.62
C ALA A 470 -6.64 -27.24 15.19
N ASN A 471 -6.27 -26.38 14.23
CA ASN A 471 -6.72 -26.47 12.84
C ASN A 471 -5.63 -26.92 11.85
N ARG A 472 -4.46 -27.30 12.31
CA ARG A 472 -3.29 -27.67 11.50
C ARG A 472 -2.95 -26.61 10.44
N LEU A 473 -3.13 -25.32 10.77
CA LEU A 473 -2.86 -24.22 9.87
C LEU A 473 -1.36 -23.86 9.88
N THR A 474 -0.73 -23.93 8.74
CA THR A 474 0.68 -23.54 8.55
C THR A 474 0.85 -22.02 8.44
N SER A 475 -0.18 -21.32 7.98
CA SER A 475 -0.20 -19.85 7.83
C SER A 475 -1.35 -19.21 8.63
N ALA A 476 -1.42 -17.88 8.66
CA ALA A 476 -2.53 -17.15 9.27
C ALA A 476 -3.70 -16.91 8.29
N LYS A 477 -3.62 -17.44 7.05
CA LYS A 477 -4.63 -17.25 6.01
C LYS A 477 -5.83 -18.17 6.27
N ILE A 478 -7.01 -17.56 6.40
CA ILE A 478 -8.31 -18.25 6.51
C ILE A 478 -9.28 -17.60 5.50
N MET A 479 -10.32 -18.34 5.11
CA MET A 479 -11.30 -17.88 4.11
C MET A 479 -12.69 -17.81 4.72
N ALA A 480 -13.51 -16.86 4.27
CA ALA A 480 -14.93 -16.80 4.64
C ALA A 480 -15.63 -18.11 4.28
N GLY A 481 -16.46 -18.63 5.20
CA GLY A 481 -17.09 -19.95 5.09
C GLY A 481 -16.23 -21.10 5.58
N GLN A 482 -14.95 -20.93 5.84
CA GLN A 482 -14.08 -21.95 6.42
C GLN A 482 -14.51 -22.26 7.86
N ILE A 483 -14.63 -23.56 8.19
CA ILE A 483 -14.90 -23.99 9.57
C ILE A 483 -13.55 -24.15 10.28
N ILE A 484 -13.37 -23.46 11.39
CA ILE A 484 -12.20 -23.60 12.27
C ILE A 484 -12.61 -24.00 13.68
N ILE A 485 -11.73 -24.73 14.33
CA ILE A 485 -11.86 -25.13 15.73
C ILE A 485 -11.21 -24.05 16.60
N ILE A 486 -11.95 -23.57 17.59
CA ILE A 486 -11.45 -22.64 18.59
C ILE A 486 -11.25 -23.42 19.90
N PRO A 487 -9.97 -23.55 20.34
CA PRO A 487 -9.64 -24.36 21.53
C PRO A 487 -9.96 -23.65 22.84
#